data_a8a1fdafb52f964ad5b7940c41658d03
#
_entry.id   a8a1fdafb52f964ad5b7940c41658d03
#
_cell.length_a   1.000
_cell.length_b   1.000
_cell.length_c   1.000
_cell.angle_alpha   90.00
_cell.angle_beta   90.00
_cell.angle_gamma   90.00
#
_symmetry.space_group_name_H-M   'P 1'
#
loop_
_entity.id
_entity.type
_entity.pdbx_description
1 polymer ?
#
loop_
_entity_poly.entity_id
_entity_poly.type
_entity_poly.pdbx_seq_one_letter_code
_entity_poly.pdbx_strand_id
1 'polypeptide(L)'
;MAIALSPSTFIHKPIKFGTDGWRGMMAADFTFERVQQVAQVAAHVLKQCYGEQTGSNTVIVGHDRRFLSPEFARTAAEAIAAQGFDVMLSEDFAPTPAFSWAAKDQGALGAVVITASHNPAAYNGFKIKSAFGGSVPLEVTQKVEAQLDQTFTPAAQPGKLTRFDPWASYCQELQSKVDLAAIQAAITNGQLTVFADVMHGSAATGLARLLGQPVQELNTDADPLFEGGAPEPLPKYLQRMLKKIAAYQPEVAGGLVAGLVFDGDSDRIAAVDGRGQFLSSQILIPILIDHLTQVHGYSGEVIKTISGSNLIPQVAALHNLPLHETAVGYKYIADRMLESQALIGGEESGGVGYGHHIPERDALLSALYVLEAVVKSGMDLSDRYRQLQEKTGYFSDYDRIDLPLPNMTIRDQLLQELQTNCPQTVAGKAVTH
;
A
#
# COMPACT_ATOMS: atom_id res chain seq x y z
N MET A 1 49.72 -21.81 -12.35
CA MET A 1 48.44 -22.55 -12.60
C MET A 1 47.32 -21.51 -12.61
N ALA A 2 46.88 -21.05 -13.78
CA ALA A 2 45.83 -20.07 -13.90
C ALA A 2 44.49 -20.79 -13.67
N ILE A 3 43.76 -20.43 -12.64
CA ILE A 3 42.39 -20.87 -12.41
C ILE A 3 41.56 -20.17 -13.49
N ALA A 4 41.17 -20.90 -14.53
CA ALA A 4 40.15 -20.43 -15.45
C ALA A 4 38.83 -20.35 -14.69
N LEU A 5 38.44 -19.15 -14.30
CA LEU A 5 37.08 -18.89 -13.86
C LEU A 5 36.16 -19.14 -15.07
N SER A 6 35.44 -20.25 -15.04
CA SER A 6 34.30 -20.45 -15.89
C SER A 6 33.36 -19.25 -15.71
N PRO A 7 32.92 -18.55 -16.78
CA PRO A 7 31.91 -17.53 -16.61
C PRO A 7 30.68 -18.23 -16.05
N SER A 8 30.36 -17.96 -14.78
CA SER A 8 29.08 -18.32 -14.23
C SER A 8 28.05 -17.52 -15.06
N THR A 9 27.38 -18.18 -15.96
CA THR A 9 26.20 -17.64 -16.61
C THR A 9 25.17 -17.45 -15.50
N PHE A 10 25.15 -16.26 -14.89
CA PHE A 10 24.04 -15.83 -14.07
C PHE A 10 22.81 -15.79 -15.00
N ILE A 11 22.00 -16.84 -14.92
CA ILE A 11 20.71 -16.84 -15.61
C ILE A 11 19.80 -15.95 -14.77
N HIS A 12 19.65 -14.69 -15.20
CA HIS A 12 18.67 -13.79 -14.59
C HIS A 12 17.27 -14.38 -14.72
N LYS A 13 16.49 -14.30 -13.64
CA LYS A 13 15.07 -14.65 -13.71
C LYS A 13 14.39 -13.72 -14.73
N PRO A 14 13.43 -14.21 -15.52
CA PRO A 14 12.63 -13.34 -16.39
C PRO A 14 11.99 -12.19 -15.61
N ILE A 15 11.92 -11.03 -16.23
CA ILE A 15 11.14 -9.90 -15.69
C ILE A 15 9.67 -10.30 -15.78
N LYS A 16 9.01 -10.44 -14.65
CA LYS A 16 7.59 -10.76 -14.54
C LYS A 16 6.93 -9.84 -13.53
N PHE A 17 5.85 -9.21 -13.95
CA PHE A 17 5.04 -8.40 -13.07
C PHE A 17 4.09 -9.30 -12.27
N GLY A 18 4.17 -9.20 -10.95
CA GLY A 18 3.23 -9.83 -10.03
C GLY A 18 1.93 -9.03 -9.91
N THR A 19 1.26 -9.20 -8.77
CA THR A 19 0.01 -8.46 -8.47
C THR A 19 0.20 -6.95 -8.34
N ASP A 20 1.43 -6.50 -7.96
CA ASP A 20 1.73 -5.09 -7.73
C ASP A 20 3.21 -4.79 -8.04
N GLY A 21 3.58 -4.96 -9.30
CA GLY A 21 4.91 -4.64 -9.81
C GLY A 21 5.85 -5.85 -10.03
N TRP A 22 7.00 -5.57 -10.64
CA TRP A 22 8.11 -6.51 -10.75
C TRP A 22 9.03 -6.34 -9.54
N ARG A 23 9.42 -7.45 -8.90
CA ARG A 23 10.33 -7.47 -7.77
C ARG A 23 11.48 -8.42 -8.05
N GLY A 24 12.69 -8.05 -7.63
CA GLY A 24 13.88 -8.86 -7.81
C GLY A 24 14.90 -8.65 -6.69
N MET A 25 15.79 -9.63 -6.52
CA MET A 25 16.92 -9.49 -5.62
C MET A 25 17.92 -8.51 -6.22
N MET A 26 18.31 -7.49 -5.43
CA MET A 26 19.28 -6.48 -5.86
C MET A 26 20.61 -7.13 -6.27
N ALA A 27 21.28 -6.56 -7.27
CA ALA A 27 22.50 -7.05 -7.87
C ALA A 27 22.41 -8.44 -8.56
N ALA A 28 21.30 -9.15 -8.44
CA ALA A 28 21.06 -10.42 -9.14
C ALA A 28 19.97 -10.28 -10.20
N ASP A 29 18.76 -10.01 -9.78
CA ASP A 29 17.59 -9.86 -10.66
C ASP A 29 17.23 -8.40 -10.93
N PHE A 30 17.40 -7.53 -9.92
CA PHE A 30 17.09 -6.10 -9.98
C PHE A 30 18.41 -5.31 -10.11
N THR A 31 18.71 -4.90 -11.35
CA THR A 31 19.95 -4.21 -11.72
C THR A 31 19.64 -2.90 -12.44
N PHE A 32 20.59 -1.97 -12.49
CA PHE A 32 20.42 -0.70 -13.21
C PHE A 32 20.09 -0.89 -14.69
N GLU A 33 20.75 -1.83 -15.36
CA GLU A 33 20.50 -2.15 -16.74
C GLU A 33 19.07 -2.62 -17.00
N ARG A 34 18.56 -3.50 -16.13
CA ARG A 34 17.19 -4.02 -16.25
C ARG A 34 16.14 -2.97 -15.90
N VAL A 35 16.42 -2.11 -14.90
CA VAL A 35 15.56 -0.96 -14.59
C VAL A 35 15.48 0.00 -15.78
N GLN A 36 16.62 0.31 -16.42
CA GLN A 36 16.65 1.13 -17.64
C GLN A 36 15.79 0.50 -18.75
N GLN A 37 15.93 -0.79 -19.00
CA GLN A 37 15.14 -1.53 -19.99
C GLN A 37 13.64 -1.44 -19.71
N VAL A 38 13.21 -1.77 -18.48
CA VAL A 38 11.79 -1.75 -18.10
C VAL A 38 11.22 -0.33 -18.16
N ALA A 39 11.99 0.67 -17.73
CA ALA A 39 11.54 2.06 -17.70
C ALA A 39 11.22 2.62 -19.10
N GLN A 40 12.08 2.34 -20.08
CA GLN A 40 11.84 2.74 -21.47
C GLN A 40 10.55 2.11 -22.01
N VAL A 41 10.39 0.79 -21.83
CA VAL A 41 9.20 0.07 -22.28
C VAL A 41 7.95 0.58 -21.57
N ALA A 42 8.02 0.75 -20.25
CA ALA A 42 6.88 1.23 -19.45
C ALA A 42 6.38 2.61 -19.92
N ALA A 43 7.28 3.55 -20.23
CA ALA A 43 6.89 4.87 -20.73
C ALA A 43 6.16 4.79 -22.07
N HIS A 44 6.64 3.98 -23.01
CA HIS A 44 5.97 3.77 -24.29
C HIS A 44 4.61 3.10 -24.13
N VAL A 45 4.49 2.09 -23.27
CA VAL A 45 3.22 1.41 -23.00
C VAL A 45 2.23 2.35 -22.30
N LEU A 46 2.67 3.15 -21.32
CA LEU A 46 1.82 4.16 -20.69
C LEU A 46 1.30 5.18 -21.74
N LYS A 47 2.16 5.62 -22.65
CA LYS A 47 1.73 6.51 -23.75
C LYS A 47 0.71 5.85 -24.67
N GLN A 48 0.90 4.58 -25.01
CA GLN A 48 -0.05 3.82 -25.82
C GLN A 48 -1.41 3.65 -25.13
N CYS A 49 -1.42 3.45 -23.80
CA CYS A 49 -2.63 3.19 -23.06
C CYS A 49 -3.37 4.47 -22.62
N TYR A 50 -2.65 5.54 -22.26
CA TYR A 50 -3.22 6.71 -21.62
C TYR A 50 -2.95 8.02 -22.34
N GLY A 51 -2.10 8.02 -23.37
CA GLY A 51 -1.67 9.24 -24.07
C GLY A 51 -2.79 10.01 -24.74
N GLU A 52 -3.75 9.32 -25.36
CA GLU A 52 -4.91 9.96 -25.99
C GLU A 52 -5.84 10.59 -24.93
N GLN A 53 -6.11 9.86 -23.84
CA GLN A 53 -6.97 10.33 -22.77
C GLN A 53 -6.42 11.55 -22.03
N THR A 54 -5.11 11.55 -21.75
CA THR A 54 -4.47 12.61 -20.96
C THR A 54 -3.96 13.78 -21.80
N GLY A 55 -3.69 13.57 -23.08
CA GLY A 55 -2.95 14.52 -23.91
C GLY A 55 -1.51 14.78 -23.45
N SER A 56 -1.05 14.04 -22.43
CA SER A 56 0.21 14.23 -21.72
C SER A 56 1.39 13.54 -22.42
N ASN A 57 2.59 13.99 -22.06
CA ASN A 57 3.86 13.30 -22.36
C ASN A 57 4.71 13.12 -21.09
N THR A 58 4.13 13.35 -19.93
CA THR A 58 4.82 13.37 -18.63
C THR A 58 4.65 12.04 -17.90
N VAL A 59 5.73 11.54 -17.32
CA VAL A 59 5.75 10.38 -16.39
C VAL A 59 6.27 10.83 -15.04
N ILE A 60 5.56 10.45 -13.97
CA ILE A 60 6.02 10.65 -12.60
C ILE A 60 6.99 9.52 -12.24
N VAL A 61 8.09 9.84 -11.56
CA VAL A 61 9.03 8.84 -11.04
C VAL A 61 9.31 9.10 -9.57
N GLY A 62 9.09 8.08 -8.75
CA GLY A 62 9.30 8.16 -7.32
C GLY A 62 9.96 6.92 -6.71
N HIS A 63 10.23 6.98 -5.41
CA HIS A 63 10.89 5.88 -4.71
C HIS A 63 10.57 5.84 -3.22
N ASP A 64 10.74 4.65 -2.62
CA ASP A 64 10.72 4.43 -1.18
C ASP A 64 12.10 4.67 -0.54
N ARG A 65 12.29 4.19 0.71
CA ARG A 65 13.53 4.38 1.48
C ARG A 65 14.48 3.17 1.42
N ARG A 66 14.25 2.20 0.53
CA ARG A 66 15.13 1.05 0.37
C ARG A 66 16.50 1.46 -0.16
N PHE A 67 17.49 0.62 0.15
CA PHE A 67 18.84 0.78 -0.39
C PHE A 67 18.80 0.90 -1.93
N LEU A 68 19.51 1.88 -2.47
CA LEU A 68 19.58 2.21 -3.90
C LEU A 68 18.25 2.61 -4.57
N SER A 69 17.15 2.77 -3.85
CA SER A 69 15.89 3.22 -4.46
C SER A 69 16.01 4.59 -5.15
N PRO A 70 16.68 5.61 -4.57
CA PRO A 70 16.91 6.89 -5.25
C PRO A 70 17.73 6.76 -6.55
N GLU A 71 18.76 5.92 -6.56
CA GLU A 71 19.63 5.69 -7.70
C GLU A 71 18.89 4.95 -8.82
N PHE A 72 18.09 3.93 -8.48
CA PHE A 72 17.24 3.23 -9.44
C PHE A 72 16.16 4.16 -9.99
N ALA A 73 15.55 5.02 -9.17
CA ALA A 73 14.57 6.00 -9.64
C ALA A 73 15.20 7.01 -10.61
N ARG A 74 16.41 7.48 -10.33
CA ARG A 74 17.16 8.34 -11.26
C ARG A 74 17.43 7.64 -12.59
N THR A 75 17.89 6.39 -12.54
CA THR A 75 18.14 5.57 -13.76
C THR A 75 16.86 5.41 -14.57
N ALA A 76 15.72 5.13 -13.94
CA ALA A 76 14.44 5.05 -14.62
C ALA A 76 14.05 6.39 -15.26
N ALA A 77 14.18 7.49 -14.53
CA ALA A 77 13.86 8.84 -14.99
C ALA A 77 14.72 9.25 -16.22
N GLU A 78 16.03 9.03 -16.15
CA GLU A 78 16.95 9.33 -17.25
C GLU A 78 16.65 8.46 -18.48
N ALA A 79 16.33 7.17 -18.29
CA ALA A 79 15.97 6.27 -19.35
C ALA A 79 14.65 6.69 -20.06
N ILE A 80 13.66 7.10 -19.29
CA ILE A 80 12.38 7.63 -19.81
C ILE A 80 12.60 8.93 -20.56
N ALA A 81 13.35 9.87 -19.98
CA ALA A 81 13.65 11.15 -20.62
C ALA A 81 14.42 10.98 -21.95
N ALA A 82 15.35 10.02 -22.02
CA ALA A 82 16.08 9.70 -23.26
C ALA A 82 15.15 9.23 -24.39
N GLN A 83 13.94 8.75 -24.08
CA GLN A 83 12.91 8.39 -25.06
C GLN A 83 12.01 9.57 -25.49
N GLY A 84 12.30 10.79 -25.04
CA GLY A 84 11.54 12.00 -25.39
C GLY A 84 10.32 12.24 -24.51
N PHE A 85 10.14 11.52 -23.41
CA PHE A 85 9.08 11.77 -22.42
C PHE A 85 9.56 12.79 -21.39
N ASP A 86 8.69 13.70 -20.99
CA ASP A 86 8.93 14.57 -19.86
C ASP A 86 8.84 13.76 -18.57
N VAL A 87 9.69 14.06 -17.60
CA VAL A 87 9.76 13.35 -16.33
C VAL A 87 9.71 14.32 -15.17
N MET A 88 8.83 14.03 -14.22
CA MET A 88 8.85 14.64 -12.90
C MET A 88 9.42 13.61 -11.91
N LEU A 89 10.68 13.80 -11.52
CA LEU A 89 11.39 12.95 -10.56
C LEU A 89 11.24 13.51 -9.15
N SER A 90 10.80 12.67 -8.23
CA SER A 90 10.67 13.04 -6.82
C SER A 90 11.99 13.57 -6.25
N GLU A 91 11.91 14.62 -5.43
CA GLU A 91 13.08 15.18 -4.71
C GLU A 91 13.54 14.23 -3.60
N ASP A 92 12.59 13.57 -2.95
CA ASP A 92 12.82 12.68 -1.81
C ASP A 92 11.84 11.48 -1.86
N PHE A 93 11.96 10.58 -0.91
CA PHE A 93 11.04 9.46 -0.75
C PHE A 93 9.63 9.94 -0.39
N ALA A 94 8.64 9.14 -0.78
CA ALA A 94 7.26 9.29 -0.33
C ALA A 94 6.52 7.95 -0.38
N PRO A 95 5.33 7.85 0.24
CA PRO A 95 4.44 6.71 0.08
C PRO A 95 4.10 6.44 -1.37
N THR A 96 3.94 5.15 -1.74
CA THR A 96 3.46 4.78 -3.08
C THR A 96 2.18 5.54 -3.49
N PRO A 97 1.15 5.70 -2.64
CA PRO A 97 -0.04 6.45 -3.01
C PRO A 97 0.21 7.94 -3.29
N ALA A 98 1.27 8.54 -2.75
CA ALA A 98 1.61 9.93 -3.10
C ALA A 98 2.03 10.06 -4.58
N PHE A 99 2.73 9.09 -5.14
CA PHE A 99 3.07 9.07 -6.56
C PHE A 99 1.88 8.70 -7.44
N SER A 100 1.01 7.82 -6.95
CA SER A 100 -0.28 7.53 -7.58
C SER A 100 -1.15 8.78 -7.67
N TRP A 101 -1.25 9.54 -6.58
CA TRP A 101 -1.92 10.84 -6.55
C TRP A 101 -1.29 11.85 -7.51
N ALA A 102 0.05 11.98 -7.49
CA ALA A 102 0.77 12.89 -8.38
C ALA A 102 0.50 12.59 -9.86
N ALA A 103 0.38 11.32 -10.26
CA ALA A 103 0.05 10.95 -11.63
C ALA A 103 -1.31 11.51 -12.05
N LYS A 104 -2.33 11.39 -11.19
CA LYS A 104 -3.68 11.93 -11.42
C LYS A 104 -3.71 13.45 -11.35
N ASP A 105 -3.13 14.03 -10.30
CA ASP A 105 -3.14 15.47 -10.01
C ASP A 105 -2.44 16.28 -11.11
N GLN A 106 -1.31 15.79 -11.63
CA GLN A 106 -0.54 16.42 -12.69
C GLN A 106 -1.00 16.05 -14.11
N GLY A 107 -2.05 15.24 -14.25
CA GLY A 107 -2.52 14.75 -15.55
C GLY A 107 -1.43 14.00 -16.33
N ALA A 108 -0.56 13.27 -15.63
CA ALA A 108 0.53 12.53 -16.24
C ALA A 108 0.04 11.24 -16.92
N LEU A 109 0.90 10.62 -17.75
CA LEU A 109 0.65 9.31 -18.35
C LEU A 109 0.51 8.20 -17.29
N GLY A 110 1.11 8.42 -16.14
CA GLY A 110 1.17 7.50 -15.02
C GLY A 110 2.42 7.73 -14.18
N ALA A 111 2.69 6.79 -13.27
CA ALA A 111 3.90 6.86 -12.46
C ALA A 111 4.68 5.55 -12.45
N VAL A 112 5.98 5.68 -12.26
CA VAL A 112 6.92 4.61 -11.92
C VAL A 112 7.36 4.79 -10.47
N VAL A 113 7.22 3.76 -9.65
CA VAL A 113 7.63 3.80 -8.25
C VAL A 113 8.63 2.68 -7.97
N ILE A 114 9.82 3.07 -7.52
CA ILE A 114 10.87 2.12 -7.13
C ILE A 114 10.65 1.72 -5.69
N THR A 115 10.18 0.50 -5.50
CA THR A 115 9.85 -0.09 -4.19
C THR A 115 9.61 -1.59 -4.30
N ALA A 116 9.94 -2.33 -3.24
CA ALA A 116 9.52 -3.72 -3.07
C ALA A 116 8.52 -3.88 -1.92
N SER A 117 7.83 -2.79 -1.49
CA SER A 117 6.80 -2.79 -0.44
C SER A 117 7.30 -3.46 0.84
N HIS A 118 6.71 -4.56 1.26
CA HIS A 118 7.03 -5.31 2.48
C HIS A 118 8.08 -6.42 2.30
N ASN A 119 8.70 -6.56 1.12
CA ASN A 119 9.72 -7.58 0.92
C ASN A 119 10.96 -7.34 1.79
N PRO A 120 11.75 -8.38 2.14
CA PRO A 120 12.99 -8.23 2.86
C PRO A 120 13.98 -7.27 2.18
N ALA A 121 14.97 -6.80 2.93
CA ALA A 121 15.96 -5.79 2.54
C ALA A 121 16.73 -6.11 1.24
N ALA A 122 16.96 -7.39 0.94
CA ALA A 122 17.67 -7.80 -0.29
C ALA A 122 16.92 -7.52 -1.59
N TYR A 123 15.64 -7.16 -1.53
CA TYR A 123 14.79 -6.93 -2.69
C TYR A 123 14.60 -5.46 -2.99
N ASN A 124 14.46 -5.14 -4.27
CA ASN A 124 13.86 -3.90 -4.74
C ASN A 124 12.85 -4.23 -5.85
N GLY A 125 12.10 -3.24 -6.34
CA GLY A 125 11.06 -3.47 -7.32
C GLY A 125 10.67 -2.23 -8.11
N PHE A 126 9.82 -2.45 -9.11
CA PHE A 126 9.36 -1.48 -10.07
C PHE A 126 7.84 -1.60 -10.20
N LYS A 127 7.11 -0.64 -9.64
CA LYS A 127 5.65 -0.54 -9.78
C LYS A 127 5.30 0.44 -10.90
N ILE A 128 4.22 0.15 -11.62
CA ILE A 128 3.65 1.04 -12.64
C ILE A 128 2.26 1.47 -12.17
N LYS A 129 2.02 2.77 -12.15
CA LYS A 129 0.72 3.36 -11.81
C LYS A 129 0.14 4.03 -13.04
N SER A 130 -1.19 3.98 -13.14
CA SER A 130 -1.95 4.52 -14.26
C SER A 130 -2.16 6.03 -14.17
N ALA A 131 -2.66 6.63 -15.23
CA ALA A 131 -3.02 8.05 -15.28
C ALA A 131 -4.15 8.42 -14.29
N PHE A 132 -4.99 7.46 -13.91
CA PHE A 132 -6.07 7.70 -12.93
C PHE A 132 -5.62 7.54 -11.47
N GLY A 133 -4.33 7.23 -11.23
CA GLY A 133 -3.75 7.16 -9.88
C GLY A 133 -3.93 5.81 -9.18
N GLY A 134 -4.22 4.75 -9.91
CA GLY A 134 -4.29 3.38 -9.39
C GLY A 134 -3.20 2.47 -9.99
N SER A 135 -3.12 1.26 -9.50
CA SER A 135 -2.29 0.23 -10.15
C SER A 135 -2.78 -0.02 -11.56
N VAL A 136 -1.86 -0.23 -12.51
CA VAL A 136 -2.25 -0.51 -13.90
C VAL A 136 -2.94 -1.87 -14.02
N PRO A 137 -3.94 -2.01 -14.92
CA PRO A 137 -4.56 -3.29 -15.24
C PRO A 137 -3.54 -4.32 -15.75
N LEU A 138 -3.91 -5.61 -15.65
CA LEU A 138 -3.03 -6.73 -16.03
C LEU A 138 -2.56 -6.63 -17.50
N GLU A 139 -3.42 -6.15 -18.41
CA GLU A 139 -3.12 -5.99 -19.83
C GLU A 139 -1.97 -5.01 -20.07
N VAL A 140 -1.83 -4.00 -19.22
CA VAL A 140 -0.74 -3.02 -19.31
C VAL A 140 0.59 -3.66 -18.93
N THR A 141 0.65 -4.40 -17.83
CA THR A 141 1.87 -5.12 -17.43
C THR A 141 2.25 -6.22 -18.43
N GLN A 142 1.26 -6.92 -19.00
CA GLN A 142 1.50 -7.89 -20.07
C GLN A 142 2.05 -7.24 -21.34
N LYS A 143 1.58 -6.05 -21.72
CA LYS A 143 2.16 -5.28 -22.83
C LYS A 143 3.60 -4.87 -22.54
N VAL A 144 3.93 -4.49 -21.31
CA VAL A 144 5.31 -4.19 -20.91
C VAL A 144 6.16 -5.45 -21.05
N GLU A 145 5.73 -6.59 -20.49
CA GLU A 145 6.47 -7.86 -20.58
C GLU A 145 6.71 -8.30 -22.04
N ALA A 146 5.71 -8.14 -22.90
CA ALA A 146 5.79 -8.53 -24.31
C ALA A 146 6.73 -7.65 -25.14
N GLN A 147 7.06 -6.45 -24.67
CA GLN A 147 7.90 -5.48 -25.37
C GLN A 147 9.32 -5.36 -24.77
N LEU A 148 9.68 -6.16 -23.75
CA LEU A 148 10.99 -6.06 -23.08
C LEU A 148 12.16 -6.29 -24.01
N ASP A 149 12.01 -7.13 -25.04
CA ASP A 149 13.08 -7.41 -26.01
C ASP A 149 13.18 -6.36 -27.14
N GLN A 150 12.29 -5.34 -27.12
CA GLN A 150 12.37 -4.26 -28.10
C GLN A 150 13.52 -3.32 -27.77
N THR A 151 14.28 -2.95 -28.82
CA THR A 151 15.31 -1.93 -28.72
C THR A 151 14.73 -0.59 -29.11
N PHE A 152 14.76 0.37 -28.22
CA PHE A 152 14.33 1.73 -28.48
C PHE A 152 15.52 2.62 -28.82
N THR A 153 15.43 3.36 -29.94
CA THR A 153 16.41 4.38 -30.27
C THR A 153 16.12 5.64 -29.45
N PRO A 154 17.11 6.23 -28.77
CA PRO A 154 16.89 7.50 -28.06
C PRO A 154 16.29 8.57 -28.97
N ALA A 155 15.40 9.38 -28.43
CA ALA A 155 14.81 10.49 -29.17
C ALA A 155 15.88 11.51 -29.56
N ALA A 156 15.69 12.18 -30.69
CA ALA A 156 16.60 13.24 -31.15
C ALA A 156 16.68 14.40 -30.13
N GLN A 157 15.62 14.62 -29.41
CA GLN A 157 15.55 15.57 -28.28
C GLN A 157 15.01 14.82 -27.05
N PRO A 158 15.82 14.65 -25.99
CA PRO A 158 15.36 14.12 -24.74
C PRO A 158 14.22 14.95 -24.15
N GLY A 159 13.31 14.30 -23.43
CA GLY A 159 12.30 14.99 -22.65
C GLY A 159 12.89 15.76 -21.50
N LYS A 160 12.12 16.69 -20.96
CA LYS A 160 12.52 17.52 -19.81
C LYS A 160 12.47 16.70 -18.52
N LEU A 161 13.56 16.70 -17.77
CA LEU A 161 13.61 16.12 -16.41
C LEU A 161 13.53 17.25 -15.39
N THR A 162 12.47 17.24 -14.57
CA THR A 162 12.23 18.21 -13.49
C THR A 162 12.16 17.48 -12.14
N ARG A 163 12.37 18.24 -11.07
CA ARG A 163 12.16 17.74 -9.70
C ARG A 163 10.85 18.28 -9.13
N PHE A 164 10.22 17.51 -8.23
CA PHE A 164 9.00 17.94 -7.54
C PHE A 164 8.95 17.38 -6.12
N ASP A 165 8.28 18.12 -5.23
CA ASP A 165 7.93 17.65 -3.89
C ASP A 165 6.70 16.74 -3.96
N PRO A 166 6.81 15.43 -3.67
CA PRO A 166 5.70 14.49 -3.73
C PRO A 166 4.69 14.65 -2.60
N TRP A 167 5.05 15.38 -1.54
CA TRP A 167 4.22 15.51 -0.36
C TRP A 167 3.22 16.67 -0.44
N ALA A 168 3.55 17.76 -1.15
CA ALA A 168 2.81 19.01 -1.08
C ALA A 168 1.31 18.83 -1.45
N SER A 169 1.00 18.41 -2.68
CA SER A 169 -0.39 18.23 -3.12
C SER A 169 -1.05 17.02 -2.45
N TYR A 170 -0.27 15.97 -2.19
CA TYR A 170 -0.76 14.77 -1.51
C TYR A 170 -1.23 15.07 -0.07
N CYS A 171 -0.45 15.80 0.72
CA CYS A 171 -0.88 16.22 2.05
C CYS A 171 -2.15 17.07 2.00
N GLN A 172 -2.26 18.02 1.07
CA GLN A 172 -3.46 18.85 0.91
C GLN A 172 -4.69 18.00 0.60
N GLU A 173 -4.54 17.03 -0.29
CA GLU A 173 -5.62 16.10 -0.63
C GLU A 173 -6.07 15.29 0.59
N LEU A 174 -5.14 14.65 1.32
CA LEU A 174 -5.50 13.84 2.47
C LEU A 174 -6.13 14.65 3.61
N GLN A 175 -5.58 15.85 3.88
CA GLN A 175 -6.11 16.76 4.89
C GLN A 175 -7.54 17.20 4.58
N SER A 176 -7.90 17.32 3.30
CA SER A 176 -9.25 17.70 2.87
C SER A 176 -10.32 16.63 3.13
N LYS A 177 -9.90 15.38 3.42
CA LYS A 177 -10.80 14.23 3.59
C LYS A 177 -11.31 14.03 5.01
N VAL A 178 -10.74 14.71 6.00
CA VAL A 178 -11.02 14.48 7.43
C VAL A 178 -11.27 15.81 8.16
N ASP A 179 -11.89 15.75 9.31
CA ASP A 179 -11.94 16.89 10.26
C ASP A 179 -10.59 17.01 10.98
N LEU A 180 -9.59 17.53 10.23
CA LEU A 180 -8.23 17.71 10.72
C LEU A 180 -8.19 18.55 12.01
N ALA A 181 -9.05 19.58 12.11
CA ALA A 181 -9.10 20.46 13.27
C ALA A 181 -9.50 19.71 14.54
N ALA A 182 -10.45 18.78 14.45
CA ALA A 182 -10.85 17.95 15.59
C ALA A 182 -9.72 17.03 16.04
N ILE A 183 -8.98 16.41 15.11
CA ILE A 183 -7.83 15.55 15.43
C ILE A 183 -6.73 16.39 16.11
N GLN A 184 -6.39 17.53 15.53
CA GLN A 184 -5.37 18.45 16.08
C GLN A 184 -5.73 18.94 17.49
N ALA A 185 -7.00 19.31 17.70
CA ALA A 185 -7.48 19.74 19.03
C ALA A 185 -7.37 18.61 20.06
N ALA A 186 -7.74 17.38 19.70
CA ALA A 186 -7.64 16.23 20.60
C ALA A 186 -6.19 15.94 21.00
N ILE A 187 -5.23 16.04 20.06
CA ILE A 187 -3.80 15.87 20.33
C ILE A 187 -3.30 17.02 21.25
N THR A 188 -3.57 18.25 20.88
CA THR A 188 -3.13 19.45 21.64
C THR A 188 -3.63 19.45 23.08
N ASN A 189 -4.85 18.99 23.30
CA ASN A 189 -5.47 18.93 24.63
C ASN A 189 -5.10 17.63 25.42
N GLY A 190 -4.24 16.77 24.88
CA GLY A 190 -3.84 15.50 25.51
C GLY A 190 -4.94 14.43 25.53
N GLN A 191 -6.06 14.66 24.84
CA GLN A 191 -7.16 13.69 24.72
C GLN A 191 -6.82 12.53 23.78
N LEU A 192 -5.87 12.71 22.86
CA LEU A 192 -5.36 11.69 21.95
C LEU A 192 -3.84 11.73 21.90
N THR A 193 -3.21 10.59 22.15
CA THR A 193 -1.77 10.39 21.88
C THR A 193 -1.60 9.45 20.68
N VAL A 194 -0.82 9.89 19.69
CA VAL A 194 -0.58 9.15 18.46
C VAL A 194 0.82 8.55 18.47
N PHE A 195 0.89 7.24 18.31
CA PHE A 195 2.12 6.50 18.01
C PHE A 195 2.10 6.05 16.55
N ALA A 196 3.28 6.03 15.93
CA ALA A 196 3.43 5.50 14.58
C ALA A 196 4.67 4.62 14.50
N ASP A 197 4.54 3.41 13.99
CA ASP A 197 5.67 2.60 13.58
C ASP A 197 5.77 2.65 12.06
N VAL A 198 6.76 3.36 11.58
CA VAL A 198 6.98 3.57 10.15
C VAL A 198 7.89 2.51 9.53
N MET A 199 8.34 1.54 10.33
CA MET A 199 9.12 0.38 9.91
C MET A 199 10.30 0.73 8.98
N HIS A 200 11.00 1.85 9.26
CA HIS A 200 12.08 2.42 8.42
C HIS A 200 11.62 2.78 6.99
N GLY A 201 10.31 2.79 6.74
CA GLY A 201 9.67 2.96 5.44
C GLY A 201 9.31 4.41 5.11
N SER A 202 8.54 4.55 4.04
CA SER A 202 8.20 5.84 3.42
C SER A 202 7.12 6.64 4.16
N ALA A 203 6.48 6.08 5.21
CA ALA A 203 5.61 6.86 6.10
C ALA A 203 6.36 7.77 7.07
N ALA A 204 7.71 7.64 7.18
CA ALA A 204 8.50 8.46 8.09
C ALA A 204 8.21 9.95 7.94
N THR A 205 7.94 10.62 9.05
CA THR A 205 7.48 12.02 9.14
C THR A 205 6.11 12.30 8.51
N GLY A 206 5.47 11.35 7.85
CA GLY A 206 4.25 11.55 7.08
C GLY A 206 3.07 11.99 7.95
N LEU A 207 2.82 11.32 9.06
CA LEU A 207 1.75 11.72 9.98
C LEU A 207 2.02 13.08 10.64
N ALA A 208 3.26 13.36 11.02
CA ALA A 208 3.61 14.67 11.59
C ALA A 208 3.38 15.80 10.57
N ARG A 209 3.71 15.56 9.28
CA ARG A 209 3.41 16.52 8.18
C ARG A 209 1.91 16.74 8.00
N LEU A 210 1.13 15.65 8.01
CA LEU A 210 -0.32 15.70 7.83
C LEU A 210 -1.03 16.38 9.00
N LEU A 211 -0.64 16.04 10.22
CA LEU A 211 -1.30 16.52 11.42
C LEU A 211 -0.81 17.91 11.86
N GLY A 212 0.42 18.31 11.49
CA GLY A 212 1.05 19.50 12.06
C GLY A 212 1.16 19.43 13.60
N GLN A 213 1.19 18.23 14.15
CA GLN A 213 1.19 17.93 15.58
C GLN A 213 2.23 16.88 15.92
N PRO A 214 2.71 16.80 17.17
CA PRO A 214 3.64 15.78 17.59
C PRO A 214 3.05 14.36 17.43
N VAL A 215 3.85 13.47 16.81
CA VAL A 215 3.59 12.03 16.70
C VAL A 215 4.77 11.29 17.31
N GLN A 216 4.49 10.28 18.13
CA GLN A 216 5.54 9.45 18.69
C GLN A 216 5.94 8.37 17.66
N GLU A 217 6.80 8.75 16.72
CA GLU A 217 7.27 7.82 15.69
C GLU A 217 8.34 6.86 16.23
N LEU A 218 8.28 5.62 15.76
CA LEU A 218 9.27 4.56 15.96
C LEU A 218 9.84 4.19 14.58
N ASN A 219 11.09 3.71 14.57
CA ASN A 219 11.76 3.21 13.36
C ASN A 219 11.81 4.25 12.24
N THR A 220 12.08 5.52 12.60
CA THR A 220 12.11 6.66 11.66
C THR A 220 13.39 6.77 10.85
N ASP A 221 14.50 6.22 11.35
CA ASP A 221 15.78 6.25 10.65
C ASP A 221 15.73 5.40 9.37
N ALA A 222 16.47 5.81 8.36
CA ALA A 222 16.63 5.01 7.16
C ALA A 222 17.57 3.82 7.44
N ASP A 223 17.01 2.68 7.81
CA ASP A 223 17.77 1.43 7.94
C ASP A 223 17.56 0.57 6.69
N PRO A 224 18.62 0.39 5.86
CA PRO A 224 18.52 -0.42 4.66
C PRO A 224 18.31 -1.92 4.94
N LEU A 225 18.45 -2.35 6.18
CA LEU A 225 18.25 -3.74 6.60
C LEU A 225 16.94 -3.98 7.35
N PHE A 226 16.14 -2.94 7.63
CA PHE A 226 14.89 -3.03 8.38
C PHE A 226 15.02 -3.79 9.70
N GLU A 227 16.08 -3.51 10.49
CA GLU A 227 16.45 -4.24 11.71
C GLU A 227 16.59 -5.77 11.49
N GLY A 228 16.96 -6.20 10.27
CA GLY A 228 17.09 -7.61 9.90
C GLY A 228 15.77 -8.32 9.60
N GLY A 229 14.64 -7.60 9.55
CA GLY A 229 13.32 -8.11 9.26
C GLY A 229 12.80 -7.77 7.86
N ALA A 230 11.49 -7.72 7.75
CA ALA A 230 10.77 -7.18 6.61
C ALA A 230 9.85 -6.05 7.11
N PRO A 231 9.70 -4.95 6.36
CA PRO A 231 8.81 -3.86 6.76
C PRO A 231 7.34 -4.25 6.50
N GLU A 232 6.87 -5.24 7.22
CA GLU A 232 5.51 -5.80 7.13
C GLU A 232 4.79 -5.63 8.48
N PRO A 233 3.59 -5.05 8.54
CA PRO A 233 2.86 -4.77 9.77
C PRO A 233 2.29 -6.05 10.41
N LEU A 234 3.20 -6.90 10.94
CA LEU A 234 2.87 -8.14 11.63
C LEU A 234 3.32 -8.08 13.10
N PRO A 235 2.57 -8.70 14.04
CA PRO A 235 2.86 -8.66 15.47
C PRO A 235 4.29 -9.04 15.84
N LYS A 236 4.91 -9.97 15.10
CA LYS A 236 6.30 -10.42 15.33
C LYS A 236 7.34 -9.32 15.19
N TYR A 237 7.09 -8.31 14.35
CA TYR A 237 7.98 -7.16 14.12
C TYR A 237 7.65 -5.95 15.01
N LEU A 238 6.50 -5.94 15.69
CA LEU A 238 5.94 -4.78 16.40
C LEU A 238 6.14 -4.82 17.91
N GLN A 239 6.91 -5.77 18.44
CA GLN A 239 7.04 -6.01 19.88
C GLN A 239 7.46 -4.76 20.67
N ARG A 240 8.29 -3.87 20.07
CA ARG A 240 8.71 -2.61 20.69
C ARG A 240 7.53 -1.64 20.84
N MET A 241 6.72 -1.48 19.79
CA MET A 241 5.56 -0.62 19.80
C MET A 241 4.48 -1.14 20.76
N LEU A 242 4.14 -2.43 20.69
CA LEU A 242 3.12 -3.05 21.56
C LEU A 242 3.45 -2.83 23.03
N LYS A 243 4.70 -3.09 23.44
CA LYS A 243 5.16 -2.86 24.83
C LYS A 243 5.18 -1.39 25.19
N LYS A 244 5.60 -0.50 24.27
CA LYS A 244 5.67 0.94 24.54
C LYS A 244 4.27 1.51 24.80
N ILE A 245 3.28 1.15 23.97
CA ILE A 245 1.89 1.59 24.16
C ILE A 245 1.28 0.98 25.41
N ALA A 246 1.44 -0.33 25.65
CA ALA A 246 0.91 -1.00 26.84
C ALA A 246 1.42 -0.40 28.16
N ALA A 247 2.64 0.16 28.16
CA ALA A 247 3.24 0.81 29.32
C ALA A 247 2.93 2.32 29.41
N TYR A 248 2.36 2.91 28.35
CA TYR A 248 2.10 4.35 28.29
C TYR A 248 0.91 4.74 29.15
N GLN A 249 1.05 5.86 29.86
CA GLN A 249 -0.03 6.45 30.67
C GLN A 249 -0.37 7.82 30.05
N PRO A 250 -1.59 8.01 29.56
CA PRO A 250 -2.02 9.33 29.07
C PRO A 250 -1.91 10.40 30.15
N GLU A 251 -1.48 11.60 29.78
CA GLU A 251 -1.34 12.73 30.71
C GLU A 251 -2.70 13.22 31.25
N VAL A 252 -3.73 13.07 30.43
CA VAL A 252 -5.11 13.43 30.80
C VAL A 252 -5.89 12.16 31.12
N ALA A 253 -6.63 12.20 32.24
CA ALA A 253 -7.48 11.09 32.64
C ALA A 253 -8.52 10.78 31.55
N GLY A 254 -8.58 9.52 31.11
CA GLY A 254 -9.44 9.11 30.01
C GLY A 254 -8.90 9.45 28.61
N GLY A 255 -7.66 9.93 28.50
CA GLY A 255 -7.00 10.15 27.22
C GLY A 255 -6.86 8.85 26.41
N LEU A 256 -7.12 8.92 25.13
CA LEU A 256 -7.05 7.80 24.19
C LEU A 256 -5.65 7.68 23.57
N VAL A 257 -5.31 6.47 23.18
CA VAL A 257 -4.04 6.17 22.50
C VAL A 257 -4.34 5.42 21.22
N ALA A 258 -3.77 5.86 20.12
CA ALA A 258 -3.83 5.17 18.84
C ALA A 258 -2.43 4.90 18.32
N GLY A 259 -2.10 3.65 18.09
CA GLY A 259 -0.90 3.22 17.40
C GLY A 259 -1.21 2.90 15.95
N LEU A 260 -0.40 3.41 15.01
CA LEU A 260 -0.56 3.19 13.58
C LEU A 260 0.72 2.57 13.03
N VAL A 261 0.57 1.57 12.18
CA VAL A 261 1.71 0.82 11.63
C VAL A 261 1.61 0.82 10.11
N PHE A 262 2.73 1.08 9.45
CA PHE A 262 2.82 1.18 8.00
C PHE A 262 3.83 0.16 7.46
N ASP A 263 3.58 -0.36 6.25
CA ASP A 263 4.60 -1.15 5.57
C ASP A 263 5.66 -0.27 4.86
N GLY A 264 6.61 -0.88 4.21
CA GLY A 264 7.79 -0.20 3.67
C GLY A 264 7.51 0.93 2.67
N ASP A 265 6.47 0.83 1.87
CA ASP A 265 6.04 1.88 0.93
C ASP A 265 4.67 2.49 1.27
N SER A 266 4.18 2.18 2.45
CA SER A 266 3.04 2.83 3.13
C SER A 266 1.73 2.76 2.33
N ASP A 267 1.53 1.64 1.64
CA ASP A 267 0.26 1.30 1.01
C ASP A 267 -0.61 0.38 1.89
N ARG A 268 -0.05 -0.13 3.02
CA ARG A 268 -0.74 -0.99 4.00
C ARG A 268 -0.69 -0.42 5.40
N ILE A 269 -1.78 -0.68 6.14
CA ILE A 269 -1.96 -0.23 7.52
C ILE A 269 -2.35 -1.38 8.45
N ALA A 270 -1.87 -1.32 9.67
CA ALA A 270 -2.43 -1.96 10.85
C ALA A 270 -2.47 -0.94 12.00
N ALA A 271 -3.11 -1.29 13.10
CA ALA A 271 -3.15 -0.43 14.27
C ALA A 271 -2.81 -1.19 15.56
N VAL A 272 -2.63 -0.41 16.62
CA VAL A 272 -2.46 -0.90 17.99
C VAL A 272 -3.37 -0.07 18.89
N ASP A 273 -4.17 -0.72 19.71
CA ASP A 273 -5.06 -0.04 20.67
C ASP A 273 -4.29 0.52 21.87
N GLY A 274 -4.97 1.30 22.72
CA GLY A 274 -4.38 1.89 23.92
C GLY A 274 -3.91 0.89 24.98
N ARG A 275 -4.23 -0.40 24.82
CA ARG A 275 -3.78 -1.50 25.70
C ARG A 275 -2.57 -2.24 25.13
N GLY A 276 -2.06 -1.82 23.97
CA GLY A 276 -0.96 -2.46 23.26
C GLY A 276 -1.38 -3.73 22.51
N GLN A 277 -2.66 -3.89 22.13
CA GLN A 277 -3.14 -5.02 21.35
C GLN A 277 -3.07 -4.69 19.85
N PHE A 278 -2.58 -5.63 19.06
CA PHE A 278 -2.51 -5.51 17.61
C PHE A 278 -3.90 -5.63 16.97
N LEU A 279 -4.20 -4.74 16.04
CA LEU A 279 -5.44 -4.68 15.28
C LEU A 279 -5.12 -4.72 13.78
N SER A 280 -5.52 -5.82 13.13
CA SER A 280 -5.35 -5.97 11.68
C SER A 280 -6.37 -5.14 10.89
N SER A 281 -6.20 -5.05 9.57
CA SER A 281 -7.19 -4.47 8.67
C SER A 281 -8.58 -5.12 8.77
N GLN A 282 -8.64 -6.39 9.14
CA GLN A 282 -9.91 -7.11 9.39
C GLN A 282 -10.76 -6.45 10.48
N ILE A 283 -10.10 -5.75 11.42
CA ILE A 283 -10.74 -4.98 12.49
C ILE A 283 -10.95 -3.53 12.04
N LEU A 284 -9.99 -2.95 11.33
CA LEU A 284 -10.05 -1.56 10.91
C LEU A 284 -11.12 -1.31 9.83
N ILE A 285 -11.26 -2.20 8.85
CA ILE A 285 -12.22 -2.01 7.74
C ILE A 285 -13.66 -1.87 8.26
N PRO A 286 -14.20 -2.72 9.15
CA PRO A 286 -15.53 -2.52 9.74
C PRO A 286 -15.68 -1.17 10.46
N ILE A 287 -14.66 -0.73 11.20
CA ILE A 287 -14.65 0.58 11.89
C ILE A 287 -14.71 1.71 10.86
N LEU A 288 -13.93 1.62 9.78
CA LEU A 288 -13.87 2.62 8.73
C LEU A 288 -15.19 2.71 7.94
N ILE A 289 -15.84 1.58 7.64
CA ILE A 289 -17.16 1.56 6.99
C ILE A 289 -18.18 2.33 7.85
N ASP A 290 -18.27 1.98 9.15
CA ASP A 290 -19.20 2.63 10.07
C ASP A 290 -18.88 4.13 10.21
N HIS A 291 -17.60 4.49 10.33
CA HIS A 291 -17.15 5.88 10.45
C HIS A 291 -17.48 6.71 9.20
N LEU A 292 -17.12 6.24 8.01
CA LEU A 292 -17.37 6.94 6.75
C LEU A 292 -18.86 7.16 6.51
N THR A 293 -19.68 6.20 6.90
CA THR A 293 -21.14 6.30 6.73
C THR A 293 -21.77 7.21 7.78
N GLN A 294 -21.40 7.07 9.07
CA GLN A 294 -22.05 7.80 10.16
C GLN A 294 -21.56 9.25 10.29
N VAL A 295 -20.27 9.47 10.07
CA VAL A 295 -19.65 10.79 10.30
C VAL A 295 -19.63 11.63 9.02
N HIS A 296 -19.24 11.01 7.90
CA HIS A 296 -19.15 11.72 6.63
C HIS A 296 -20.43 11.63 5.78
N GLY A 297 -21.37 10.73 6.13
CA GLY A 297 -22.57 10.51 5.33
C GLY A 297 -22.28 9.89 3.96
N TYR A 298 -21.11 9.27 3.79
CA TYR A 298 -20.72 8.66 2.52
C TYR A 298 -21.48 7.34 2.32
N SER A 299 -21.78 7.04 1.07
CA SER A 299 -22.46 5.84 0.64
C SER A 299 -21.76 5.27 -0.59
N GLY A 300 -21.93 3.98 -0.82
CA GLY A 300 -21.34 3.29 -1.97
C GLY A 300 -21.08 1.83 -1.67
N GLU A 301 -20.53 1.13 -2.64
CA GLU A 301 -20.23 -0.29 -2.55
C GLU A 301 -19.02 -0.55 -1.63
N VAL A 302 -19.20 -1.51 -0.72
CA VAL A 302 -18.10 -2.05 0.08
C VAL A 302 -17.49 -3.20 -0.70
N ILE A 303 -16.18 -3.14 -0.98
CA ILE A 303 -15.46 -4.15 -1.75
C ILE A 303 -14.46 -4.85 -0.84
N LYS A 304 -14.52 -6.18 -0.75
CA LYS A 304 -13.55 -6.96 0.02
C LYS A 304 -13.04 -8.15 -0.76
N THR A 305 -11.86 -8.65 -0.39
CA THR A 305 -11.41 -9.97 -0.86
C THR A 305 -12.13 -11.09 -0.12
N ILE A 306 -12.18 -12.27 -0.71
CA ILE A 306 -12.77 -13.47 -0.09
C ILE A 306 -12.14 -13.79 1.27
N SER A 307 -10.86 -13.48 1.48
CA SER A 307 -10.14 -13.62 2.75
C SER A 307 -10.50 -12.57 3.81
N GLY A 308 -11.28 -11.54 3.44
CA GLY A 308 -11.72 -10.48 4.37
C GLY A 308 -12.72 -10.99 5.41
N SER A 309 -12.69 -10.39 6.60
CA SER A 309 -13.58 -10.74 7.74
C SER A 309 -15.05 -10.75 7.33
N ASN A 310 -15.79 -11.73 7.85
CA ASN A 310 -17.24 -11.78 7.68
C ASN A 310 -18.01 -10.75 8.54
N LEU A 311 -17.33 -10.00 9.40
CA LEU A 311 -17.93 -8.82 10.03
C LEU A 311 -18.12 -7.67 9.04
N ILE A 312 -17.30 -7.58 7.99
CA ILE A 312 -17.42 -6.55 6.94
C ILE A 312 -18.82 -6.57 6.29
N PRO A 313 -19.32 -7.72 5.77
CA PRO A 313 -20.69 -7.82 5.27
C PRO A 313 -21.77 -7.41 6.28
N GLN A 314 -21.58 -7.76 7.55
CA GLN A 314 -22.56 -7.43 8.59
C GLN A 314 -22.65 -5.92 8.85
N VAL A 315 -21.48 -5.24 8.88
CA VAL A 315 -21.44 -3.78 9.04
C VAL A 315 -21.94 -3.08 7.78
N ALA A 316 -21.63 -3.58 6.59
CA ALA A 316 -22.21 -3.06 5.35
C ALA A 316 -23.76 -3.15 5.36
N ALA A 317 -24.30 -4.32 5.77
CA ALA A 317 -25.73 -4.52 5.89
C ALA A 317 -26.38 -3.61 6.94
N LEU A 318 -25.71 -3.33 8.07
CA LEU A 318 -26.16 -2.40 9.11
C LEU A 318 -26.45 -1.00 8.53
N HIS A 319 -25.68 -0.61 7.51
CA HIS A 319 -25.78 0.69 6.84
C HIS A 319 -26.50 0.63 5.48
N ASN A 320 -27.11 -0.51 5.11
CA ASN A 320 -27.75 -0.75 3.82
C ASN A 320 -26.82 -0.50 2.62
N LEU A 321 -25.52 -0.80 2.75
CA LEU A 321 -24.53 -0.65 1.69
C LEU A 321 -24.43 -1.92 0.86
N PRO A 322 -24.31 -1.80 -0.48
CA PRO A 322 -24.02 -2.95 -1.33
C PRO A 322 -22.63 -3.51 -1.02
N LEU A 323 -22.47 -4.83 -1.16
CA LEU A 323 -21.22 -5.54 -0.94
C LEU A 323 -20.80 -6.27 -2.22
N HIS A 324 -19.53 -6.17 -2.55
CA HIS A 324 -18.89 -6.97 -3.60
C HIS A 324 -17.67 -7.73 -3.04
N GLU A 325 -17.63 -9.03 -3.34
CA GLU A 325 -16.51 -9.88 -2.93
C GLU A 325 -15.65 -10.25 -4.15
N THR A 326 -14.33 -10.09 -4.03
CA THR A 326 -13.37 -10.38 -5.10
C THR A 326 -12.42 -11.50 -4.71
N ALA A 327 -11.67 -12.02 -5.69
CA ALA A 327 -10.52 -12.86 -5.43
C ALA A 327 -9.44 -12.07 -4.64
N VAL A 328 -8.49 -12.78 -4.03
CA VAL A 328 -7.35 -12.18 -3.30
C VAL A 328 -6.47 -11.38 -4.25
N GLY A 329 -6.20 -10.14 -3.87
CA GLY A 329 -5.33 -9.20 -4.59
C GLY A 329 -6.02 -7.86 -4.86
N TYR A 330 -5.36 -6.78 -4.43
CA TYR A 330 -5.93 -5.43 -4.49
C TYR A 330 -6.29 -4.95 -5.92
N LYS A 331 -5.63 -5.48 -6.94
CA LYS A 331 -5.96 -5.16 -8.34
C LYS A 331 -7.43 -5.40 -8.68
N TYR A 332 -8.04 -6.48 -8.15
CA TYR A 332 -9.46 -6.78 -8.37
C TYR A 332 -10.37 -5.80 -7.65
N ILE A 333 -9.93 -5.30 -6.48
CA ILE A 333 -10.61 -4.23 -5.76
C ILE A 333 -10.52 -2.93 -6.57
N ALA A 334 -9.33 -2.57 -7.05
CA ALA A 334 -9.11 -1.36 -7.83
C ALA A 334 -9.90 -1.37 -9.15
N ASP A 335 -9.92 -2.50 -9.87
CA ASP A 335 -10.71 -2.68 -11.09
C ASP A 335 -12.21 -2.46 -10.77
N ARG A 336 -12.72 -3.07 -9.70
CA ARG A 336 -14.12 -2.88 -9.28
C ARG A 336 -14.44 -1.44 -8.86
N MET A 337 -13.50 -0.76 -8.20
CA MET A 337 -13.66 0.66 -7.83
C MET A 337 -13.79 1.58 -9.04
N LEU A 338 -13.19 1.22 -10.17
CA LEU A 338 -13.33 1.97 -11.43
C LEU A 338 -14.68 1.73 -12.11
N GLU A 339 -15.33 0.60 -11.84
CA GLU A 339 -16.59 0.19 -12.45
C GLU A 339 -17.83 0.58 -11.61
N SER A 340 -17.64 0.84 -10.31
CA SER A 340 -18.74 1.07 -9.37
C SER A 340 -18.54 2.38 -8.58
N GLN A 341 -19.62 2.84 -7.96
CA GLN A 341 -19.52 3.89 -6.94
C GLN A 341 -19.11 3.23 -5.61
N ALA A 342 -17.80 3.03 -5.44
CA ALA A 342 -17.27 2.43 -4.23
C ALA A 342 -17.30 3.41 -3.05
N LEU A 343 -17.56 2.90 -1.83
CA LEU A 343 -17.30 3.58 -0.58
C LEU A 343 -15.85 3.30 -0.15
N ILE A 344 -15.53 2.02 -0.02
CA ILE A 344 -14.26 1.52 0.49
C ILE A 344 -13.95 0.16 -0.13
N GLY A 345 -12.68 -0.11 -0.36
CA GLY A 345 -12.19 -1.43 -0.75
C GLY A 345 -11.01 -1.85 0.12
N GLY A 346 -11.01 -3.10 0.59
CA GLY A 346 -9.94 -3.55 1.47
C GLY A 346 -9.66 -5.03 1.44
N GLU A 347 -8.40 -5.36 1.75
CA GLU A 347 -7.89 -6.73 1.85
C GLU A 347 -7.27 -7.02 3.22
N GLU A 348 -7.19 -8.29 3.58
CA GLU A 348 -6.65 -8.74 4.88
C GLU A 348 -5.17 -8.37 5.09
N SER A 349 -4.44 -8.14 4.01
CA SER A 349 -3.03 -7.79 4.05
C SER A 349 -2.73 -6.37 4.55
N GLY A 350 -3.76 -5.55 4.77
CA GLY A 350 -3.65 -4.18 5.26
C GLY A 350 -3.90 -3.10 4.21
N GLY A 351 -4.12 -3.48 2.95
CA GLY A 351 -4.42 -2.55 1.87
C GLY A 351 -5.86 -2.06 1.94
N VAL A 352 -6.07 -0.76 2.07
CA VAL A 352 -7.39 -0.12 2.09
C VAL A 352 -7.39 1.10 1.19
N GLY A 353 -8.39 1.23 0.33
CA GLY A 353 -8.61 2.37 -0.54
C GLY A 353 -10.05 2.87 -0.51
N TYR A 354 -10.28 4.06 -1.03
CA TYR A 354 -11.52 4.81 -0.86
C TYR A 354 -12.04 5.33 -2.20
N GLY A 355 -13.33 5.13 -2.49
CA GLY A 355 -13.91 5.50 -3.77
C GLY A 355 -13.92 7.00 -4.06
N HIS A 356 -13.83 7.83 -3.04
CA HIS A 356 -13.77 9.30 -3.17
C HIS A 356 -12.33 9.84 -3.20
N HIS A 357 -11.33 8.98 -3.42
CA HIS A 357 -9.93 9.35 -3.55
C HIS A 357 -9.36 8.82 -4.88
N ILE A 358 -8.34 7.98 -4.85
CA ILE A 358 -7.80 7.25 -5.99
C ILE A 358 -8.07 5.75 -5.81
N PRO A 359 -8.19 4.95 -6.88
CA PRO A 359 -8.39 3.50 -6.78
C PRO A 359 -7.08 2.78 -6.40
N GLU A 360 -6.48 3.20 -5.29
CA GLU A 360 -5.22 2.72 -4.75
C GLU A 360 -5.33 2.59 -3.23
N ARG A 361 -4.52 1.70 -2.67
CA ARG A 361 -4.33 1.57 -1.22
C ARG A 361 -3.64 2.81 -0.69
N ASP A 362 -4.17 3.38 0.39
CA ASP A 362 -3.58 4.55 1.02
C ASP A 362 -3.59 4.41 2.54
N ALA A 363 -2.44 4.04 3.08
CA ALA A 363 -2.31 3.81 4.51
C ALA A 363 -2.32 5.11 5.32
N LEU A 364 -1.82 6.22 4.79
CA LEU A 364 -1.86 7.51 5.49
C LEU A 364 -3.27 8.09 5.53
N LEU A 365 -4.05 7.97 4.45
CA LEU A 365 -5.47 8.34 4.48
C LEU A 365 -6.25 7.45 5.46
N SER A 366 -5.98 6.15 5.45
CA SER A 366 -6.56 5.21 6.41
C SER A 366 -6.22 5.59 7.85
N ALA A 367 -4.98 6.00 8.10
CA ALA A 367 -4.53 6.49 9.40
C ALA A 367 -5.30 7.72 9.86
N LEU A 368 -5.52 8.69 8.98
CA LEU A 368 -6.32 9.89 9.30
C LEU A 368 -7.77 9.53 9.65
N TYR A 369 -8.42 8.64 8.88
CA TYR A 369 -9.77 8.18 9.19
C TYR A 369 -9.84 7.38 10.50
N VAL A 370 -8.83 6.57 10.81
CA VAL A 370 -8.74 5.85 12.09
C VAL A 370 -8.64 6.84 13.25
N LEU A 371 -7.78 7.86 13.14
CA LEU A 371 -7.65 8.89 14.17
C LEU A 371 -8.94 9.70 14.34
N GLU A 372 -9.58 10.07 13.25
CA GLU A 372 -10.87 10.74 13.27
C GLU A 372 -11.96 9.88 13.92
N ALA A 373 -12.00 8.57 13.61
CA ALA A 373 -12.95 7.63 14.22
C ALA A 373 -12.75 7.53 15.73
N VAL A 374 -11.51 7.50 16.22
CA VAL A 374 -11.19 7.54 17.65
C VAL A 374 -11.68 8.84 18.28
N VAL A 375 -11.38 9.99 17.69
CA VAL A 375 -11.75 11.31 18.21
C VAL A 375 -13.27 11.50 18.21
N LYS A 376 -13.95 11.20 17.11
CA LYS A 376 -15.40 11.40 16.97
C LYS A 376 -16.23 10.44 17.83
N SER A 377 -15.74 9.21 18.05
CA SER A 377 -16.43 8.25 18.93
C SER A 377 -16.09 8.43 20.41
N GLY A 378 -14.95 9.01 20.74
CA GLY A 378 -14.41 9.04 22.09
C GLY A 378 -14.09 7.65 22.66
N MET A 379 -13.85 6.65 21.77
CA MET A 379 -13.65 5.26 22.15
C MET A 379 -12.29 4.74 21.65
N ASP A 380 -11.71 3.82 22.41
CA ASP A 380 -10.58 3.02 21.95
C ASP A 380 -11.00 2.12 20.75
N LEU A 381 -10.06 1.82 19.87
CA LEU A 381 -10.33 1.02 18.66
C LEU A 381 -10.90 -0.37 18.97
N SER A 382 -10.39 -1.06 19.99
CA SER A 382 -10.90 -2.37 20.40
C SER A 382 -12.32 -2.27 20.97
N ASP A 383 -12.62 -1.22 21.70
CA ASP A 383 -13.97 -1.01 22.26
C ASP A 383 -14.95 -0.65 21.11
N ARG A 384 -14.49 0.15 20.13
CA ARG A 384 -15.29 0.43 18.92
C ARG A 384 -15.59 -0.83 18.11
N TYR A 385 -14.58 -1.70 17.92
CA TYR A 385 -14.76 -2.98 17.24
C TYR A 385 -15.76 -3.87 17.96
N ARG A 386 -15.66 -3.99 19.31
CA ARG A 386 -16.61 -4.76 20.14
C ARG A 386 -18.02 -4.22 20.00
N GLN A 387 -18.19 -2.90 20.01
CA GLN A 387 -19.50 -2.28 19.80
C GLN A 387 -20.13 -2.67 18.45
N LEU A 388 -19.34 -2.77 17.38
CA LEU A 388 -19.83 -3.21 16.08
C LEU A 388 -20.23 -4.68 16.08
N GLN A 389 -19.47 -5.55 16.76
CA GLN A 389 -19.85 -6.94 16.96
C GLN A 389 -21.18 -7.08 17.71
N GLU A 390 -21.38 -6.30 18.76
CA GLU A 390 -22.63 -6.27 19.52
C GLU A 390 -23.80 -5.77 18.67
N LYS A 391 -23.61 -4.67 17.92
CA LYS A 391 -24.67 -4.11 17.04
C LYS A 391 -25.08 -5.06 15.93
N THR A 392 -24.16 -5.82 15.39
CA THR A 392 -24.42 -6.78 14.30
C THR A 392 -24.83 -8.15 14.80
N GLY A 393 -24.58 -8.47 16.08
CA GLY A 393 -24.74 -9.82 16.64
C GLY A 393 -23.73 -10.83 16.09
N TYR A 394 -22.69 -10.36 15.38
CA TYR A 394 -21.67 -11.21 14.76
C TYR A 394 -20.30 -11.00 15.43
N PHE A 395 -19.81 -12.05 16.06
CA PHE A 395 -18.52 -12.06 16.75
C PHE A 395 -17.48 -12.77 15.92
N SER A 396 -16.38 -12.10 15.64
CA SER A 396 -15.27 -12.57 14.82
C SER A 396 -13.96 -12.24 15.52
N ASP A 397 -13.03 -13.17 15.46
CA ASP A 397 -11.64 -12.97 15.86
C ASP A 397 -10.71 -13.20 14.68
N TYR A 398 -9.53 -12.61 14.74
CA TYR A 398 -8.51 -12.74 13.70
C TYR A 398 -7.34 -13.58 14.19
N ASP A 399 -7.02 -14.60 13.40
CA ASP A 399 -5.78 -15.36 13.55
C ASP A 399 -5.14 -15.60 12.19
N ARG A 400 -3.82 -15.71 12.15
CA ARG A 400 -3.04 -15.95 10.93
C ARG A 400 -1.96 -17.00 11.17
N ILE A 401 -1.94 -18.01 10.33
CA ILE A 401 -0.91 -19.03 10.31
C ILE A 401 -0.15 -18.93 8.99
N ASP A 402 1.13 -18.57 9.05
CA ASP A 402 2.02 -18.56 7.89
C ASP A 402 2.75 -19.92 7.81
N LEU A 403 2.47 -20.67 6.76
CA LEU A 403 3.13 -21.94 6.49
C LEU A 403 4.25 -21.74 5.45
N PRO A 404 5.53 -21.83 5.83
CA PRO A 404 6.62 -21.77 4.87
C PRO A 404 6.61 -23.01 3.98
N LEU A 405 6.57 -22.81 2.67
CA LEU A 405 6.66 -23.88 1.68
C LEU A 405 8.08 -23.95 1.11
N PRO A 406 8.64 -25.17 0.91
CA PRO A 406 10.00 -25.33 0.41
C PRO A 406 10.25 -24.73 -0.97
N ASN A 407 9.26 -24.73 -1.85
CA ASN A 407 9.36 -24.17 -3.19
C ASN A 407 7.97 -23.97 -3.83
N MET A 408 7.95 -23.28 -4.98
CA MET A 408 6.73 -22.96 -5.71
C MET A 408 6.02 -24.19 -6.30
N THR A 409 6.74 -25.25 -6.63
CA THR A 409 6.16 -26.49 -7.15
C THR A 409 5.25 -27.14 -6.12
N ILE A 410 5.68 -27.18 -4.85
CA ILE A 410 4.84 -27.72 -3.77
C ILE A 410 3.61 -26.82 -3.56
N ARG A 411 3.75 -25.50 -3.64
CA ARG A 411 2.59 -24.60 -3.60
C ARG A 411 1.58 -24.93 -4.69
N ASP A 412 2.04 -25.07 -5.92
CA ASP A 412 1.17 -25.32 -7.07
C ASP A 412 0.49 -26.67 -6.98
N GLN A 413 1.20 -27.69 -6.49
CA GLN A 413 0.62 -29.01 -6.21
C GLN A 413 -0.46 -28.96 -5.13
N LEU A 414 -0.22 -28.24 -4.02
CA LEU A 414 -1.21 -28.06 -2.96
C LEU A 414 -2.46 -27.32 -3.44
N LEU A 415 -2.28 -26.27 -4.23
CA LEU A 415 -3.40 -25.54 -4.81
C LEU A 415 -4.23 -26.43 -5.76
N GLN A 416 -3.58 -27.22 -6.60
CA GLN A 416 -4.23 -28.16 -7.48
C GLN A 416 -4.97 -29.25 -6.71
N GLU A 417 -4.38 -29.79 -5.64
CA GLU A 417 -5.02 -30.77 -4.78
C GLU A 417 -6.27 -30.21 -4.10
N LEU A 418 -6.18 -28.99 -3.53
CA LEU A 418 -7.32 -28.33 -2.91
C LEU A 418 -8.44 -28.01 -3.89
N GLN A 419 -8.11 -27.67 -5.15
CA GLN A 419 -9.11 -27.44 -6.20
C GLN A 419 -9.79 -28.74 -6.64
N THR A 420 -9.02 -29.84 -6.70
CA THR A 420 -9.53 -31.14 -7.18
C THR A 420 -10.28 -31.90 -6.08
N ASN A 421 -9.77 -31.85 -4.86
CA ASN A 421 -10.24 -32.60 -3.69
C ASN A 421 -10.60 -31.63 -2.56
N CYS A 422 -11.47 -30.65 -2.84
CA CYS A 422 -11.92 -29.69 -1.83
C CYS A 422 -12.51 -30.42 -0.61
N PRO A 423 -12.02 -30.16 0.61
CA PRO A 423 -12.57 -30.78 1.82
C PRO A 423 -14.03 -30.34 2.00
N GLN A 424 -14.92 -31.29 2.28
CA GLN A 424 -16.34 -31.02 2.52
C GLN A 424 -16.58 -30.30 3.86
N THR A 425 -15.69 -30.49 4.81
CA THR A 425 -15.76 -29.84 6.13
C THR A 425 -14.37 -29.43 6.60
N VAL A 426 -14.29 -28.28 7.25
CA VAL A 426 -13.09 -27.80 7.97
C VAL A 426 -13.50 -27.45 9.40
N ALA A 427 -12.80 -28.00 10.40
CA ALA A 427 -13.12 -27.82 11.82
C ALA A 427 -14.61 -28.10 12.16
N GLY A 428 -15.21 -29.10 11.52
CA GLY A 428 -16.61 -29.49 11.72
C GLY A 428 -17.65 -28.58 11.05
N LYS A 429 -17.23 -27.57 10.32
CA LYS A 429 -18.13 -26.69 9.55
C LYS A 429 -18.06 -27.04 8.06
N ALA A 430 -19.22 -27.01 7.39
CA ALA A 430 -19.30 -27.24 5.95
C ALA A 430 -18.51 -26.18 5.18
N VAL A 431 -17.78 -26.63 4.16
CA VAL A 431 -17.14 -25.73 3.17
C VAL A 431 -18.20 -25.40 2.12
N THR A 432 -18.43 -24.11 1.90
CA THR A 432 -19.47 -23.62 0.99
C THR A 432 -18.93 -23.10 -0.34
N HIS A 433 -17.63 -22.73 -0.38
CA HIS A 433 -16.96 -22.23 -1.59
C HIS A 433 -15.49 -22.61 -1.57
#